data_58120b313a3953b6e5bf4463ed7fb083
#
_entry.id   58120b313a3953b6e5bf4463ed7fb083
#
_cell.length_a   1.000
_cell.length_b   1.000
_cell.length_c   1.000
_cell.angle_alpha   90.00
_cell.angle_beta   90.00
_cell.angle_gamma   90.00
#
_symmetry.space_group_name_H-M   'P 1'
#
loop_
_entity.id
_entity.type
_entity.pdbx_description
1 polymer ?
#
loop_
_entity_poly.entity_id
_entity_poly.type
_entity_poly.pdbx_seq_one_letter_code
_entity_poly.pdbx_strand_id
1 'polypeptide(L)'
;MGIKFSEKNKIFTITTKKTTYQFQVDGFGFLLHLYYGARIEGEMDYLLTFYDRGFSGNPHDAGADRTYSMDVLPQEFPCMGNGDYRSSALIVQNMDGTYSCDLRYQGYEIQEGKYGLKGLPAVYASSEEAQTLVIHMEDPVTKVRADLLYGVLPEYDIITRSVKIQNQGNEKIYLEKAASACLDFLWGDYDLISFYGRHTMERNFQRTPVEHGMQLMGSRRGTSSHQYNPFMILCDRKTTETTGSCYGMLFVYSGGFRMEAEKDQFN
;
A
#
# COMPACT_ATOMS: atom_id res chain seq x y z
N MET A 1 7.72 -21.23 1.17
CA MET A 1 7.35 -19.89 1.65
C MET A 1 8.27 -18.90 0.97
N GLY A 2 7.93 -17.64 0.86
CA GLY A 2 8.73 -16.63 0.18
C GLY A 2 8.01 -15.97 -0.99
N ILE A 3 8.79 -15.47 -1.95
CA ILE A 3 8.31 -14.66 -3.07
C ILE A 3 8.34 -15.49 -4.35
N LYS A 4 7.25 -15.41 -5.14
CA LYS A 4 7.14 -16.04 -6.46
C LYS A 4 6.55 -15.05 -7.46
N PHE A 5 6.94 -15.16 -8.72
CA PHE A 5 6.35 -14.45 -9.83
C PHE A 5 5.85 -15.42 -10.89
N SER A 6 4.62 -15.26 -11.32
CA SER A 6 3.98 -16.01 -12.39
C SER A 6 4.14 -15.26 -13.70
N GLU A 7 5.04 -15.71 -14.56
CA GLU A 7 5.28 -15.07 -15.87
C GLU A 7 4.06 -15.07 -16.77
N LYS A 8 3.22 -16.11 -16.67
CA LYS A 8 2.03 -16.26 -17.48
C LYS A 8 0.97 -15.21 -17.17
N ASN A 9 0.66 -15.05 -15.87
CA ASN A 9 -0.42 -14.20 -15.41
C ASN A 9 0.09 -12.88 -14.78
N LYS A 10 1.43 -12.68 -14.79
CA LYS A 10 2.10 -11.49 -14.24
C LYS A 10 1.72 -11.21 -12.78
N ILE A 11 1.57 -12.27 -11.96
CA ILE A 11 1.16 -12.20 -10.56
C ILE A 11 2.37 -12.41 -9.65
N PHE A 12 2.57 -11.49 -8.73
CA PHE A 12 3.45 -11.65 -7.59
C PHE A 12 2.71 -12.28 -6.43
N THR A 13 3.28 -13.34 -5.86
CA THR A 13 2.76 -14.03 -4.69
C THR A 13 3.81 -14.03 -3.59
N ILE A 14 3.49 -13.39 -2.48
CA ILE A 14 4.26 -13.42 -1.24
C ILE A 14 3.57 -14.37 -0.28
N THR A 15 4.26 -15.42 0.17
CA THR A 15 3.71 -16.44 1.05
C THR A 15 4.50 -16.52 2.33
N THR A 16 3.84 -16.31 3.44
CA THR A 16 4.36 -16.51 4.79
C THR A 16 3.82 -17.81 5.38
N LYS A 17 4.06 -18.05 6.65
CA LYS A 17 3.61 -19.26 7.35
C LYS A 17 2.08 -19.42 7.32
N LYS A 18 1.36 -18.30 7.55
CA LYS A 18 -0.10 -18.27 7.68
C LYS A 18 -0.81 -17.38 6.69
N THR A 19 -0.08 -16.55 5.94
CA THR A 19 -0.70 -15.54 5.06
C THR A 19 -0.21 -15.63 3.62
N THR A 20 -1.02 -15.12 2.72
CA THR A 20 -0.68 -14.88 1.31
C THR A 20 -1.03 -13.45 0.96
N TYR A 21 -0.12 -12.79 0.24
CA TYR A 21 -0.29 -11.46 -0.34
C TYR A 21 -0.07 -11.56 -1.85
N GLN A 22 -1.00 -11.08 -2.65
CA GLN A 22 -0.91 -11.14 -4.11
C GLN A 22 -1.25 -9.80 -4.75
N PHE A 23 -0.53 -9.48 -5.81
CA PHE A 23 -0.84 -8.39 -6.72
C PHE A 23 -0.39 -8.73 -8.14
N GLN A 24 -0.97 -8.08 -9.12
CA GLN A 24 -0.79 -8.34 -10.55
C GLN A 24 -0.28 -7.11 -11.27
N VAL A 25 0.56 -7.33 -12.28
CA VAL A 25 0.83 -6.33 -13.33
C VAL A 25 -0.21 -6.53 -14.42
N ASP A 26 -1.05 -5.55 -14.64
CA ASP A 26 -2.08 -5.63 -15.67
C ASP A 26 -1.56 -5.38 -17.10
N GLY A 27 -2.45 -5.40 -18.08
CA GLY A 27 -2.12 -5.19 -19.48
C GLY A 27 -1.59 -3.78 -19.82
N PHE A 28 -1.82 -2.79 -18.97
CA PHE A 28 -1.35 -1.42 -19.13
C PHE A 28 -0.16 -1.06 -18.24
N GLY A 29 0.30 -2.02 -17.44
CA GLY A 29 1.45 -1.83 -16.54
C GLY A 29 1.11 -1.23 -15.18
N PHE A 30 -0.16 -1.19 -14.79
CA PHE A 30 -0.54 -0.87 -13.43
C PHE A 30 -0.34 -2.06 -12.50
N LEU A 31 -0.05 -1.78 -11.24
CA LEU A 31 -0.04 -2.80 -10.19
C LEU A 31 -1.39 -2.82 -9.48
N LEU A 32 -2.09 -3.93 -9.59
CA LEU A 32 -3.40 -4.13 -8.98
C LEU A 32 -3.32 -5.14 -7.85
N HIS A 33 -3.77 -4.74 -6.66
CA HIS A 33 -3.86 -5.62 -5.50
C HIS A 33 -4.92 -6.70 -5.74
N LEU A 34 -4.62 -7.95 -5.39
CA LEU A 34 -5.53 -9.07 -5.56
C LEU A 34 -6.04 -9.61 -4.22
N TYR A 35 -5.12 -9.86 -3.31
CA TYR A 35 -5.45 -10.57 -2.07
C TYR A 35 -4.43 -10.30 -0.97
N TYR A 36 -4.91 -10.12 0.24
CA TYR A 36 -4.14 -10.25 1.46
C TYR A 36 -4.99 -10.92 2.54
N GLY A 37 -4.56 -12.06 3.05
CA GLY A 37 -5.33 -12.79 4.05
C GLY A 37 -4.70 -14.11 4.42
N ALA A 38 -5.53 -15.04 4.90
CA ALA A 38 -5.09 -16.39 5.25
C ALA A 38 -4.35 -17.05 4.09
N ARG A 39 -3.43 -17.96 4.42
CA ARG A 39 -2.64 -18.65 3.40
C ARG A 39 -3.55 -19.45 2.46
N ILE A 40 -3.36 -19.24 1.19
CA ILE A 40 -4.08 -19.90 0.09
C ILE A 40 -3.11 -20.49 -0.91
N GLU A 41 -3.61 -21.40 -1.73
CA GLU A 41 -2.95 -21.89 -2.93
C GLU A 41 -3.73 -21.41 -4.16
N GLY A 42 -3.01 -21.04 -5.22
CA GLY A 42 -3.58 -20.53 -6.45
C GLY A 42 -3.50 -19.00 -6.59
N GLU A 43 -3.98 -18.51 -7.71
CA GLU A 43 -3.96 -17.10 -8.11
C GLU A 43 -5.36 -16.52 -7.98
N MET A 44 -5.45 -15.26 -7.52
CA MET A 44 -6.70 -14.60 -7.17
C MET A 44 -7.08 -13.48 -8.14
N ASP A 45 -6.58 -13.52 -9.36
CA ASP A 45 -6.88 -12.54 -10.42
C ASP A 45 -8.37 -12.45 -10.76
N TYR A 46 -9.13 -13.51 -10.54
CA TYR A 46 -10.59 -13.52 -10.70
C TYR A 46 -11.35 -12.60 -9.72
N LEU A 47 -10.68 -12.10 -8.68
CA LEU A 47 -11.26 -11.15 -7.75
C LEU A 47 -11.34 -9.73 -8.33
N LEU A 48 -10.54 -9.42 -9.37
CA LEU A 48 -10.65 -8.15 -10.06
C LEU A 48 -11.94 -8.10 -10.87
N THR A 49 -12.74 -7.08 -10.63
CA THR A 49 -13.99 -6.86 -11.35
C THR A 49 -13.93 -5.58 -12.16
N PHE A 50 -14.32 -5.68 -13.41
CA PHE A 50 -14.38 -4.58 -14.37
C PHE A 50 -15.81 -4.36 -14.80
N TYR A 51 -16.37 -3.18 -14.53
CA TYR A 51 -17.73 -2.86 -14.93
C TYR A 51 -17.91 -1.35 -15.17
N ASP A 52 -18.80 -0.99 -16.10
CA ASP A 52 -19.08 0.41 -16.44
C ASP A 52 -19.67 1.15 -15.23
N ARG A 53 -18.94 2.15 -14.75
CA ARG A 53 -19.30 3.01 -13.62
C ARG A 53 -19.91 4.36 -14.07
N GLY A 54 -20.12 4.57 -15.35
CA GLY A 54 -20.57 5.82 -15.89
C GLY A 54 -19.42 6.82 -16.05
N PHE A 55 -19.44 7.93 -15.31
CA PHE A 55 -18.35 8.88 -15.32
C PHE A 55 -17.26 8.43 -14.35
N SER A 56 -16.12 8.04 -14.89
CA SER A 56 -14.95 7.62 -14.14
C SER A 56 -13.67 8.01 -14.87
N GLY A 57 -12.56 8.12 -14.11
CA GLY A 57 -11.24 8.36 -14.67
C GLY A 57 -10.71 7.11 -15.36
N ASN A 58 -10.75 7.07 -16.68
CA ASN A 58 -10.17 5.99 -17.47
C ASN A 58 -8.80 6.43 -18.00
N PRO A 59 -7.76 5.59 -17.92
CA PRO A 59 -6.49 5.91 -18.53
C PRO A 59 -6.64 5.95 -20.06
N HIS A 60 -5.83 6.78 -20.72
CA HIS A 60 -5.85 6.91 -22.19
C HIS A 60 -5.69 5.56 -22.91
N ASP A 61 -4.88 4.67 -22.33
CA ASP A 61 -4.60 3.34 -22.89
C ASP A 61 -5.85 2.44 -22.96
N ALA A 62 -6.81 2.63 -22.09
CA ALA A 62 -8.08 1.90 -22.10
C ALA A 62 -9.00 2.30 -23.27
N GLY A 63 -8.72 3.42 -23.94
CA GLY A 63 -9.47 3.88 -25.11
C GLY A 63 -10.96 4.08 -24.79
N ALA A 64 -11.83 3.36 -25.50
CA ALA A 64 -13.28 3.41 -25.31
C ALA A 64 -13.81 2.44 -24.24
N ASP A 65 -12.95 1.68 -23.59
CA ASP A 65 -13.37 0.75 -22.53
C ASP A 65 -13.72 1.50 -21.25
N ARG A 66 -15.01 1.64 -21.00
CA ARG A 66 -15.58 2.32 -19.84
C ARG A 66 -15.58 1.45 -18.58
N THR A 67 -15.22 0.18 -18.70
CA THR A 67 -15.15 -0.73 -17.56
C THR A 67 -13.81 -0.64 -16.82
N TYR A 68 -12.80 -0.03 -17.46
CA TYR A 68 -11.48 0.14 -16.87
C TYR A 68 -11.39 1.50 -16.17
N SER A 69 -11.67 1.54 -14.87
CA SER A 69 -11.75 2.77 -14.07
C SER A 69 -10.74 2.76 -12.94
N MET A 70 -9.85 3.76 -12.92
CA MET A 70 -8.78 3.86 -11.93
C MET A 70 -9.29 4.13 -10.51
N ASP A 71 -10.43 4.78 -10.38
CA ASP A 71 -11.02 5.11 -9.06
C ASP A 71 -11.74 3.94 -8.38
N VAL A 72 -11.78 2.76 -9.01
CA VAL A 72 -12.35 1.54 -8.45
C VAL A 72 -11.40 0.35 -8.49
N LEU A 73 -10.41 0.36 -9.36
CA LEU A 73 -9.40 -0.69 -9.40
C LEU A 73 -8.49 -0.61 -8.16
N PRO A 74 -8.22 -1.73 -7.49
CA PRO A 74 -7.42 -1.77 -6.28
C PRO A 74 -5.93 -1.57 -6.58
N GLN A 75 -5.49 -0.33 -6.69
CA GLN A 75 -4.10 -0.04 -6.99
C GLN A 75 -3.17 -0.34 -5.82
N GLU A 76 -2.06 -1.01 -6.09
CA GLU A 76 -1.02 -1.33 -5.10
C GLU A 76 -0.28 -0.07 -4.60
N PHE A 77 -0.16 0.94 -5.46
CA PHE A 77 0.49 2.21 -5.13
C PHE A 77 -0.12 3.36 -5.96
N PRO A 78 -1.32 3.85 -5.60
CA PRO A 78 -2.03 4.88 -6.35
C PRO A 78 -1.29 6.21 -6.34
N CYS A 79 -1.30 6.90 -7.48
CA CYS A 79 -0.72 8.22 -7.67
C CYS A 79 -1.81 9.26 -7.95
N MET A 80 -1.61 10.48 -7.50
CA MET A 80 -2.49 11.59 -7.87
C MET A 80 -2.35 11.93 -9.35
N GLY A 81 -3.49 12.13 -10.03
CA GLY A 81 -3.55 12.61 -11.40
C GLY A 81 -3.65 11.52 -12.48
N ASN A 82 -3.76 10.24 -12.11
CA ASN A 82 -3.94 9.13 -13.04
C ASN A 82 -5.40 8.67 -13.22
N GLY A 83 -6.37 9.39 -12.64
CA GLY A 83 -7.79 9.05 -12.68
C GLY A 83 -8.31 8.34 -11.44
N ASP A 84 -7.48 8.09 -10.44
CA ASP A 84 -7.90 7.68 -9.10
C ASP A 84 -8.15 8.92 -8.24
N TYR A 85 -9.35 9.04 -7.70
CA TYR A 85 -9.76 10.18 -6.85
C TYR A 85 -9.77 9.84 -5.36
N ARG A 86 -9.41 8.61 -5.00
CA ARG A 86 -9.22 8.17 -3.61
C ARG A 86 -7.89 8.69 -3.07
N SER A 87 -7.60 8.39 -1.80
CA SER A 87 -6.35 8.80 -1.15
C SER A 87 -5.12 8.24 -1.86
N SER A 88 -4.34 9.12 -2.48
CA SER A 88 -3.12 8.74 -3.20
C SER A 88 -2.02 8.31 -2.24
N ALA A 89 -1.21 7.32 -2.61
CA ALA A 89 0.03 6.96 -1.93
C ALA A 89 1.19 7.91 -2.30
N LEU A 90 1.16 8.45 -3.53
CA LEU A 90 2.16 9.40 -4.02
C LEU A 90 1.48 10.66 -4.56
N ILE A 91 1.96 11.82 -4.10
CA ILE A 91 1.57 13.14 -4.62
C ILE A 91 2.84 13.88 -4.99
N VAL A 92 2.98 14.17 -6.29
CA VAL A 92 4.10 14.93 -6.87
C VAL A 92 3.53 16.17 -7.56
N GLN A 93 4.06 17.32 -7.23
CA GLN A 93 3.80 18.55 -8.00
C GLN A 93 4.95 18.76 -8.99
N ASN A 94 4.62 18.87 -10.26
CA ASN A 94 5.54 19.17 -11.34
C ASN A 94 5.87 20.66 -11.39
N MET A 95 6.92 21.05 -12.12
CA MET A 95 7.34 22.46 -12.22
C MET A 95 6.30 23.38 -12.86
N ASP A 96 5.43 22.85 -13.71
CA ASP A 96 4.33 23.58 -14.34
C ASP A 96 3.10 23.74 -13.41
N GLY A 97 3.19 23.22 -12.17
CA GLY A 97 2.12 23.28 -11.17
C GLY A 97 1.11 22.14 -11.28
N THR A 98 1.25 21.23 -12.23
CA THR A 98 0.37 20.05 -12.35
C THR A 98 0.69 19.00 -11.28
N TYR A 99 -0.32 18.17 -10.96
CA TYR A 99 -0.20 17.03 -10.04
C TYR A 99 -0.36 15.69 -10.78
N SER A 100 0.12 15.62 -12.01
CA SER A 100 0.03 14.42 -12.82
C SER A 100 1.23 13.51 -12.56
N CYS A 101 0.97 12.29 -12.12
CA CYS A 101 1.96 11.23 -12.00
C CYS A 101 1.31 9.89 -12.39
N ASP A 102 1.90 9.19 -13.35
CA ASP A 102 1.37 7.94 -13.91
C ASP A 102 2.42 6.83 -13.87
N LEU A 103 2.60 6.23 -12.69
CA LEU A 103 3.59 5.19 -12.50
C LEU A 103 3.19 3.89 -13.20
N ARG A 104 4.09 3.38 -14.04
CA ARG A 104 3.95 2.10 -14.75
C ARG A 104 5.07 1.14 -14.38
N TYR A 105 4.74 -0.12 -14.27
CA TYR A 105 5.68 -1.20 -13.99
C TYR A 105 6.81 -1.26 -15.03
N GLN A 106 8.06 -1.38 -14.55
CA GLN A 106 9.26 -1.49 -15.37
C GLN A 106 10.00 -2.82 -15.18
N GLY A 107 9.84 -3.45 -14.03
CA GLY A 107 10.54 -4.67 -13.69
C GLY A 107 10.57 -4.94 -12.20
N TYR A 108 11.25 -6.02 -11.82
CA TYR A 108 11.40 -6.41 -10.43
C TYR A 108 12.75 -7.06 -10.14
N GLU A 109 13.09 -7.12 -8.86
CA GLU A 109 14.21 -7.89 -8.33
C GLU A 109 13.78 -8.67 -7.10
N ILE A 110 14.30 -9.89 -6.94
CA ILE A 110 14.16 -10.67 -5.70
C ILE A 110 15.56 -10.88 -5.14
N GLN A 111 15.76 -10.54 -3.88
CA GLN A 111 17.04 -10.60 -3.20
C GLN A 111 16.90 -11.39 -1.89
N GLU A 112 17.96 -12.13 -1.52
CA GLU A 112 18.01 -12.77 -0.21
C GLU A 112 18.26 -11.73 0.89
N GLY A 113 17.66 -11.96 2.05
CA GLY A 113 17.73 -11.06 3.17
C GLY A 113 16.73 -9.90 3.10
N LYS A 114 16.70 -9.13 4.18
CA LYS A 114 15.83 -7.97 4.31
C LYS A 114 16.59 -6.70 3.93
N TYR A 115 15.97 -5.84 3.11
CA TYR A 115 16.55 -4.55 2.72
C TYR A 115 16.82 -3.64 3.93
N GLY A 116 17.89 -2.86 3.85
CA GLY A 116 18.21 -1.79 4.79
C GLY A 116 17.70 -0.44 4.31
N LEU A 117 17.52 0.49 5.25
CA LEU A 117 17.18 1.89 4.99
C LEU A 117 18.30 2.77 5.55
N LYS A 118 19.10 3.38 4.68
CA LYS A 118 20.24 4.20 5.10
C LYS A 118 19.77 5.39 5.93
N GLY A 119 20.25 5.47 7.19
CA GLY A 119 19.94 6.56 8.10
C GLY A 119 18.54 6.52 8.72
N LEU A 120 17.79 5.44 8.52
CA LEU A 120 16.45 5.25 9.08
C LEU A 120 16.39 3.95 9.89
N PRO A 121 15.51 3.88 10.91
CA PRO A 121 15.27 2.64 11.61
C PRO A 121 14.65 1.62 10.66
N ALA A 122 15.04 0.37 10.82
CA ALA A 122 14.54 -0.74 10.02
C ALA A 122 14.38 -2.00 10.86
N VAL A 123 13.46 -2.86 10.45
CA VAL A 123 13.42 -4.23 10.92
C VAL A 123 14.65 -4.95 10.40
N TYR A 124 15.34 -5.67 11.25
CA TYR A 124 16.53 -6.44 10.90
C TYR A 124 16.17 -7.93 10.74
N ALA A 125 16.73 -8.56 9.72
CA ALA A 125 16.70 -10.02 9.54
C ALA A 125 17.90 -10.46 8.69
N SER A 126 18.40 -11.66 8.93
CA SER A 126 19.49 -12.27 8.17
C SER A 126 19.03 -12.69 6.76
N SER A 127 19.99 -13.08 5.93
CA SER A 127 19.72 -13.60 4.59
C SER A 127 18.93 -14.91 4.59
N GLU A 128 19.00 -15.67 5.67
CA GLU A 128 18.28 -16.95 5.80
C GLU A 128 16.84 -16.77 6.32
N GLU A 129 16.57 -15.63 6.98
CA GLU A 129 15.29 -15.37 7.63
C GLU A 129 14.32 -14.59 6.76
N ALA A 130 14.82 -13.91 5.73
CA ALA A 130 14.01 -12.99 4.94
C ALA A 130 14.39 -13.00 3.45
N GLN A 131 13.44 -12.52 2.64
CA GLN A 131 13.66 -12.15 1.24
C GLN A 131 13.14 -10.73 1.01
N THR A 132 13.69 -10.06 0.01
CA THR A 132 13.23 -8.74 -0.44
C THR A 132 12.75 -8.82 -1.87
N LEU A 133 11.55 -8.33 -2.12
CA LEU A 133 11.06 -8.00 -3.46
C LEU A 133 11.15 -6.49 -3.66
N VAL A 134 11.73 -6.08 -4.78
CA VAL A 134 11.72 -4.69 -5.23
C VAL A 134 10.95 -4.62 -6.54
N ILE A 135 9.92 -3.79 -6.58
CA ILE A 135 9.17 -3.51 -7.82
C ILE A 135 9.58 -2.12 -8.30
N HIS A 136 9.99 -2.04 -9.55
CA HIS A 136 10.37 -0.79 -10.20
C HIS A 136 9.19 -0.24 -10.98
N MET A 137 8.83 1.00 -10.68
CA MET A 137 7.81 1.75 -11.40
C MET A 137 8.38 3.09 -11.87
N GLU A 138 7.96 3.55 -13.03
CA GLU A 138 8.39 4.83 -13.60
C GLU A 138 7.22 5.52 -14.32
N ASP A 139 7.10 6.83 -14.12
CA ASP A 139 6.25 7.67 -14.95
C ASP A 139 6.93 7.89 -16.30
N PRO A 140 6.30 7.51 -17.43
CA PRO A 140 6.93 7.58 -18.74
C PRO A 140 7.21 9.01 -19.23
N VAL A 141 6.54 10.01 -18.67
CA VAL A 141 6.66 11.43 -19.07
C VAL A 141 7.64 12.16 -18.14
N THR A 142 7.34 12.21 -16.86
CA THR A 142 8.11 13.00 -15.88
C THR A 142 9.40 12.31 -15.44
N LYS A 143 9.54 10.99 -15.68
CA LYS A 143 10.64 10.17 -15.22
C LYS A 143 10.78 10.11 -13.70
N VAL A 144 9.70 10.34 -13.00
CA VAL A 144 9.60 10.01 -11.58
C VAL A 144 9.59 8.49 -11.43
N ARG A 145 10.50 7.97 -10.64
CA ARG A 145 10.60 6.53 -10.36
C ARG A 145 10.26 6.24 -8.91
N ALA A 146 9.52 5.17 -8.69
CA ALA A 146 9.25 4.60 -7.39
C ALA A 146 9.72 3.14 -7.34
N ASP A 147 10.62 2.82 -6.41
CA ASP A 147 10.95 1.44 -6.07
C ASP A 147 10.12 1.04 -4.83
N LEU A 148 9.21 0.08 -5.00
CA LEU A 148 8.39 -0.46 -3.92
C LEU A 148 9.12 -1.66 -3.30
N LEU A 149 9.46 -1.56 -2.02
CA LEU A 149 10.23 -2.58 -1.31
C LEU A 149 9.33 -3.40 -0.38
N TYR A 150 9.37 -4.71 -0.53
CA TYR A 150 8.67 -5.68 0.31
C TYR A 150 9.71 -6.57 0.98
N GLY A 151 9.92 -6.41 2.27
CA GLY A 151 10.76 -7.33 3.05
C GLY A 151 9.87 -8.39 3.70
N VAL A 152 10.08 -9.63 3.33
CA VAL A 152 9.24 -10.75 3.72
C VAL A 152 9.96 -11.59 4.76
N LEU A 153 9.35 -11.72 5.95
CA LEU A 153 9.81 -12.58 7.05
C LEU A 153 8.81 -13.73 7.23
N PRO A 154 8.98 -14.83 6.51
CA PRO A 154 7.94 -15.84 6.37
C PRO A 154 7.52 -16.51 7.68
N GLU A 155 8.47 -16.79 8.56
CA GLU A 155 8.21 -17.47 9.84
C GLU A 155 7.44 -16.62 10.84
N TYR A 156 7.49 -15.28 10.68
CA TYR A 156 6.86 -14.34 11.60
C TYR A 156 5.53 -13.78 11.07
N ASP A 157 5.09 -14.17 9.87
CA ASP A 157 3.94 -13.61 9.18
C ASP A 157 4.03 -12.07 9.00
N ILE A 158 5.24 -11.57 8.75
CA ILE A 158 5.51 -10.13 8.61
C ILE A 158 5.92 -9.80 7.18
N ILE A 159 5.31 -8.75 6.63
CA ILE A 159 5.72 -8.09 5.40
C ILE A 159 6.03 -6.64 5.74
N THR A 160 7.29 -6.24 5.56
CA THR A 160 7.68 -4.83 5.72
C THR A 160 7.55 -4.09 4.39
N ARG A 161 7.12 -2.85 4.44
CA ARG A 161 6.91 -2.00 3.26
C ARG A 161 7.74 -0.73 3.36
N SER A 162 8.38 -0.34 2.27
CA SER A 162 9.05 0.95 2.13
C SER A 162 9.05 1.35 0.66
N VAL A 163 9.21 2.64 0.41
CA VAL A 163 9.24 3.19 -0.95
C VAL A 163 10.44 4.10 -1.09
N LYS A 164 11.12 4.00 -2.22
CA LYS A 164 12.19 4.91 -2.62
C LYS A 164 11.75 5.69 -3.84
N ILE A 165 11.60 7.00 -3.68
CA ILE A 165 11.24 7.90 -4.78
C ILE A 165 12.50 8.54 -5.34
N GLN A 166 12.62 8.58 -6.66
CA GLN A 166 13.73 9.16 -7.40
C GLN A 166 13.19 10.05 -8.53
N ASN A 167 13.72 11.24 -8.66
CA ASN A 167 13.51 12.06 -9.83
C ASN A 167 14.64 11.77 -10.83
N GLN A 168 14.33 11.08 -11.91
CA GLN A 168 15.27 10.80 -13.01
C GLN A 168 15.02 11.73 -14.20
N GLY A 169 14.05 12.64 -14.10
CA GLY A 169 13.79 13.68 -15.10
C GLY A 169 14.75 14.85 -14.96
N ASN A 170 14.65 15.79 -15.90
CA ASN A 170 15.47 17.00 -15.93
C ASN A 170 14.85 18.15 -15.14
N GLU A 171 13.55 18.10 -14.91
CA GLU A 171 12.81 19.14 -14.21
C GLU A 171 12.74 18.86 -12.70
N LYS A 172 12.66 19.93 -11.91
CA LYS A 172 12.43 19.79 -10.47
C LYS A 172 11.00 19.31 -10.21
N ILE A 173 10.85 18.57 -9.14
CA ILE A 173 9.54 18.17 -8.61
C ILE A 173 9.45 18.51 -7.14
N TYR A 174 8.24 18.67 -6.64
CA TYR A 174 7.96 18.79 -5.21
C TYR A 174 7.24 17.53 -4.74
N LEU A 175 7.81 16.85 -3.78
CA LEU A 175 7.23 15.65 -3.18
C LEU A 175 6.34 16.08 -2.01
N GLU A 176 5.01 16.03 -2.17
CA GLU A 176 4.06 16.43 -1.14
C GLU A 176 3.63 15.25 -0.26
N LYS A 177 3.49 14.07 -0.84
CA LYS A 177 3.15 12.84 -0.12
C LYS A 177 3.90 11.66 -0.72
N ALA A 178 4.48 10.84 0.15
CA ALA A 178 4.99 9.51 -0.20
C ALA A 178 4.65 8.56 0.95
N ALA A 179 3.65 7.72 0.75
CA ALA A 179 3.32 6.66 1.68
C ALA A 179 4.32 5.51 1.54
N SER A 180 4.67 4.85 2.63
CA SER A 180 5.50 3.65 2.59
C SER A 180 4.74 2.40 2.14
N ALA A 181 3.41 2.43 2.27
CA ALA A 181 2.52 1.37 1.82
C ALA A 181 1.14 1.93 1.51
N CYS A 182 0.45 1.28 0.57
CA CYS A 182 -0.99 1.30 0.41
C CYS A 182 -1.46 -0.15 0.49
N LEU A 183 -2.65 -0.38 1.01
CA LEU A 183 -3.30 -1.67 1.05
C LEU A 183 -4.77 -1.45 0.77
N ASP A 184 -5.23 -2.01 -0.32
CA ASP A 184 -6.61 -1.90 -0.76
C ASP A 184 -7.37 -3.19 -0.41
N PHE A 185 -8.59 -3.07 0.09
CA PHE A 185 -9.50 -4.18 0.36
C PHE A 185 -10.70 -4.06 -0.55
N LEU A 186 -10.91 -5.07 -1.39
CA LEU A 186 -11.97 -5.08 -2.40
C LEU A 186 -13.38 -5.05 -1.80
N TRP A 187 -13.51 -5.51 -0.56
CA TRP A 187 -14.76 -5.50 0.22
C TRP A 187 -14.44 -5.71 1.69
N GLY A 188 -15.39 -5.41 2.54
CA GLY A 188 -15.33 -5.67 3.96
C GLY A 188 -16.06 -4.61 4.77
N ASP A 189 -16.41 -4.97 5.98
CA ASP A 189 -17.02 -4.10 6.96
C ASP A 189 -16.14 -4.09 8.21
N TYR A 190 -15.32 -3.05 8.33
CA TYR A 190 -14.22 -3.02 9.25
C TYR A 190 -14.40 -1.99 10.37
N ASP A 191 -13.76 -2.28 11.50
CA ASP A 191 -13.44 -1.32 12.53
C ASP A 191 -11.95 -0.99 12.51
N LEU A 192 -11.63 0.28 12.75
CA LEU A 192 -10.27 0.76 12.97
C LEU A 192 -9.99 0.84 14.46
N ILE A 193 -8.93 0.17 14.92
CA ILE A 193 -8.42 0.25 16.28
C ILE A 193 -7.17 1.11 16.27
N SER A 194 -7.13 2.08 17.17
CA SER A 194 -5.99 2.96 17.40
C SER A 194 -5.74 3.16 18.89
N PHE A 195 -4.56 3.67 19.20
CA PHE A 195 -4.15 3.92 20.58
C PHE A 195 -3.70 5.36 20.74
N TYR A 196 -4.26 6.03 21.74
CA TYR A 196 -3.98 7.43 22.03
C TYR A 196 -3.68 7.64 23.52
N GLY A 197 -3.28 8.82 23.91
CA GLY A 197 -3.10 9.12 25.31
C GLY A 197 -2.26 10.35 25.60
N ARG A 198 -1.75 10.38 26.81
CA ARG A 198 -0.86 11.42 27.34
C ARG A 198 0.03 10.82 28.41
N HIS A 199 0.97 11.59 28.90
CA HIS A 199 1.78 11.19 30.06
C HIS A 199 0.89 10.74 31.25
N THR A 200 1.18 9.60 31.82
CA THR A 200 0.42 8.89 32.86
C THR A 200 -0.97 8.35 32.44
N MET A 201 -1.35 8.49 31.17
CA MET A 201 -2.56 7.93 30.59
C MET A 201 -2.28 7.48 29.13
N GLU A 202 -1.28 6.62 28.96
CA GLU A 202 -0.84 6.11 27.68
C GLU A 202 -1.75 4.96 27.21
N ARG A 203 -1.76 4.75 25.90
CA ARG A 203 -2.36 3.60 25.21
C ARG A 203 -3.84 3.38 25.52
N ASN A 204 -4.60 4.48 25.61
CA ASN A 204 -6.05 4.33 25.63
C ASN A 204 -6.51 3.70 24.31
N PHE A 205 -7.31 2.67 24.43
CA PHE A 205 -7.87 1.93 23.31
C PHE A 205 -9.04 2.68 22.69
N GLN A 206 -9.04 2.82 21.38
CA GLN A 206 -10.18 3.32 20.62
C GLN A 206 -10.48 2.36 19.48
N ARG A 207 -11.75 1.96 19.36
CA ARG A 207 -12.26 1.17 18.25
C ARG A 207 -13.42 1.92 17.61
N THR A 208 -13.32 2.21 16.30
CA THR A 208 -14.27 3.04 15.58
C THR A 208 -14.62 2.36 14.26
N PRO A 209 -15.91 2.25 13.90
CA PRO A 209 -16.30 1.77 12.58
C PRO A 209 -15.66 2.59 11.46
N VAL A 210 -15.19 1.91 10.41
CA VAL A 210 -14.75 2.58 9.19
C VAL A 210 -15.99 2.90 8.37
N GLU A 211 -16.38 4.16 8.39
CA GLU A 211 -17.54 4.68 7.65
C GLU A 211 -17.04 5.43 6.40
N HIS A 212 -17.98 5.78 5.49
CA HIS A 212 -17.65 6.54 4.28
C HIS A 212 -16.82 7.78 4.56
N GLY A 213 -15.76 7.96 3.79
CA GLY A 213 -14.78 9.03 3.94
C GLY A 213 -13.49 8.57 4.61
N MET A 214 -12.71 9.50 5.13
CA MET A 214 -11.36 9.26 5.61
C MET A 214 -11.25 9.37 7.13
N GLN A 215 -10.67 8.36 7.75
CA GLN A 215 -10.21 8.39 9.14
C GLN A 215 -8.68 8.52 9.16
N LEU A 216 -8.18 9.46 9.94
CA LEU A 216 -6.76 9.79 9.99
C LEU A 216 -6.23 9.76 11.42
N MET A 217 -5.07 9.14 11.59
CA MET A 217 -4.26 9.24 12.80
C MET A 217 -2.82 9.60 12.46
N GLY A 218 -2.15 10.31 13.36
CA GLY A 218 -0.76 10.69 13.10
C GLY A 218 -0.19 11.67 14.10
N SER A 219 1.10 11.93 13.97
CA SER A 219 1.83 12.91 14.76
C SER A 219 2.54 13.91 13.86
N ARG A 220 2.33 15.20 14.13
CA ARG A 220 3.04 16.33 13.47
C ARG A 220 4.12 16.93 14.38
N ARG A 221 4.51 16.24 15.44
CA ARG A 221 5.48 16.73 16.44
C ARG A 221 6.94 16.48 16.05
N GLY A 222 7.19 15.85 14.91
CA GLY A 222 8.53 15.38 14.54
C GLY A 222 8.94 14.12 15.29
N THR A 223 8.06 13.57 16.12
CA THR A 223 8.23 12.29 16.81
C THR A 223 6.87 11.60 16.98
N SER A 224 6.87 10.27 16.97
CA SER A 224 5.75 9.50 17.49
C SER A 224 5.61 9.77 18.99
N SER A 225 4.41 9.90 19.50
CA SER A 225 4.18 10.34 20.88
C SER A 225 3.08 9.52 21.54
N HIS A 226 2.90 9.75 22.86
CA HIS A 226 1.79 9.16 23.60
C HIS A 226 0.41 9.57 23.06
N GLN A 227 0.29 10.68 22.34
CA GLN A 227 -0.98 11.13 21.77
C GLN A 227 -1.52 10.16 20.73
N TYR A 228 -0.62 9.64 19.87
CA TYR A 228 -0.93 8.58 18.91
C TYR A 228 0.24 7.62 18.85
N ASN A 229 0.01 6.37 19.16
CA ASN A 229 0.99 5.34 18.89
C ASN A 229 1.04 5.06 17.37
N PRO A 230 2.23 4.81 16.81
CA PRO A 230 2.40 4.53 15.38
C PRO A 230 1.95 3.10 15.04
N PHE A 231 0.75 2.74 15.44
CA PHE A 231 0.16 1.43 15.29
C PHE A 231 -1.34 1.52 15.13
N MET A 232 -1.87 0.82 14.13
CA MET A 232 -3.31 0.65 13.93
C MET A 232 -3.65 -0.79 13.59
N ILE A 233 -4.88 -1.18 13.86
CA ILE A 233 -5.43 -2.48 13.46
C ILE A 233 -6.72 -2.23 12.71
N LEU A 234 -6.84 -2.82 11.53
CA LEU A 234 -8.09 -2.97 10.80
C LEU A 234 -8.64 -4.36 11.10
N CYS A 235 -9.86 -4.46 11.58
CA CYS A 235 -10.45 -5.75 11.94
C CYS A 235 -11.92 -5.85 11.53
N ASP A 236 -12.39 -7.06 11.27
CA ASP A 236 -13.82 -7.30 11.07
C ASP A 236 -14.61 -6.82 12.29
N ARG A 237 -15.82 -6.28 12.09
CA ARG A 237 -16.66 -5.74 13.19
C ARG A 237 -16.94 -6.75 14.31
N LYS A 238 -16.94 -8.05 13.98
CA LYS A 238 -17.18 -9.13 14.93
C LYS A 238 -15.91 -9.66 15.59
N THR A 239 -14.74 -9.13 15.26
CA THR A 239 -13.47 -9.56 15.84
C THR A 239 -13.40 -9.25 17.33
N THR A 240 -12.95 -10.22 18.10
CA THR A 240 -12.68 -10.15 19.54
C THR A 240 -11.19 -10.45 19.80
N GLU A 241 -10.78 -10.51 21.07
CA GLU A 241 -9.42 -10.90 21.45
C GLU A 241 -9.09 -12.36 21.07
N THR A 242 -10.09 -13.20 20.84
CA THR A 242 -9.92 -14.63 20.64
C THR A 242 -10.43 -15.15 19.29
N THR A 243 -11.23 -14.35 18.57
CA THR A 243 -11.86 -14.76 17.31
C THR A 243 -11.91 -13.62 16.31
N GLY A 244 -11.95 -13.96 15.01
CA GLY A 244 -12.08 -13.03 13.90
C GLY A 244 -10.75 -12.80 13.18
N SER A 245 -10.77 -11.86 12.25
CA SER A 245 -9.61 -11.48 11.42
C SER A 245 -9.20 -10.04 11.70
N CYS A 246 -7.90 -9.78 11.69
CA CYS A 246 -7.36 -8.44 11.83
C CYS A 246 -6.06 -8.28 11.03
N TYR A 247 -5.81 -7.03 10.62
CA TYR A 247 -4.60 -6.59 9.94
C TYR A 247 -3.93 -5.53 10.80
N GLY A 248 -2.77 -5.85 11.37
CA GLY A 248 -1.97 -4.92 12.17
C GLY A 248 -0.98 -4.18 11.31
N MET A 249 -0.93 -2.85 11.41
CA MET A 249 0.04 -1.99 10.75
C MET A 249 0.85 -1.22 11.77
N LEU A 250 2.16 -1.42 11.77
CA LEU A 250 3.11 -0.76 12.66
C LEU A 250 4.06 0.11 11.85
N PHE A 251 4.14 1.39 12.20
CA PHE A 251 5.08 2.31 11.60
C PHE A 251 6.39 2.29 12.39
N VAL A 252 7.45 1.79 11.78
CA VAL A 252 8.76 1.59 12.46
C VAL A 252 9.49 2.92 12.69
N TYR A 253 9.28 3.91 11.82
CA TYR A 253 9.88 5.23 11.95
C TYR A 253 9.34 5.98 13.17
N SER A 254 10.24 6.56 13.98
CA SER A 254 9.88 7.24 15.24
C SER A 254 9.59 8.74 15.09
N GLY A 255 9.64 9.29 13.88
CA GLY A 255 9.36 10.70 13.60
C GLY A 255 7.86 11.00 13.46
N GLY A 256 7.55 12.11 12.80
CA GLY A 256 6.18 12.43 12.40
C GLY A 256 5.65 11.37 11.43
N PHE A 257 4.38 11.01 11.57
CA PHE A 257 3.75 9.98 10.72
C PHE A 257 2.28 10.28 10.47
N ARG A 258 1.74 9.64 9.44
CA ARG A 258 0.33 9.67 9.09
C ARG A 258 -0.11 8.27 8.66
N MET A 259 -1.21 7.80 9.20
CA MET A 259 -1.92 6.59 8.78
C MET A 259 -3.35 6.96 8.46
N GLU A 260 -3.90 6.41 7.39
CA GLU A 260 -5.21 6.72 6.85
C GLU A 260 -5.98 5.43 6.60
N ALA A 261 -7.29 5.45 6.89
CA ALA A 261 -8.24 4.46 6.43
C ALA A 261 -9.36 5.21 5.72
N GLU A 262 -9.58 4.90 4.45
CA GLU A 262 -10.63 5.48 3.63
C GLU A 262 -11.61 4.40 3.21
N LYS A 263 -12.90 4.67 3.35
CA LYS A 263 -13.97 3.89 2.74
C LYS A 263 -14.59 4.71 1.62
N ASP A 264 -14.48 4.21 0.40
CA ASP A 264 -15.02 4.86 -0.78
C ASP A 264 -16.53 4.72 -0.89
N GLN A 265 -17.11 5.28 -1.95
CA GLN A 265 -18.55 5.26 -2.17
C GLN A 265 -19.07 3.94 -2.76
N PHE A 266 -18.21 3.00 -3.10
CA PHE A 266 -18.60 1.77 -3.82
C PHE A 266 -18.64 0.54 -2.91
N ASN A 267 -17.98 0.59 -1.75
CA ASN A 267 -17.83 -0.56 -0.84
C ASN A 267 -18.31 -0.26 0.59
#